data_53a58d05f7b674d16d271c62bebed1b6
#
_entry.id   53a58d05f7b674d16d271c62bebed1b6
#
_cell.length_a   1.000
_cell.length_b   1.000
_cell.length_c   1.000
_cell.angle_alpha   90.00
_cell.angle_beta   90.00
_cell.angle_gamma   90.00
#
_symmetry.space_group_name_H-M   'P 1'
#
loop_
_entity.id
_entity.type
_entity.pdbx_description
1 polymer ?
#
loop_
_entity_poly.entity_id
_entity_poly.type
_entity_poly.pdbx_seq_one_letter_code
_entity_poly.pdbx_strand_id
1 'polypeptide(L)'
;MQIHVYITDNIKKKASNPFHKIQLPNANRILIQSIRLLRRTLYLKTQNVGRKIVLVFDAHLLNSGQGEAANAFLKILEEPPSNTTIILVTDYMELLLPTILSRCQKIAFPKLNNEYLEEWCSINKVKKAHVPLVIGLSEGDVHKAKLLISQPLEKTMRSISSLIKVISEKELSGNKGTSIKVQKILKLAKNFISFKVKTNFDSCIFITI
;
A
#
# COMPACT_ATOMS: atom_id res chain seq x y z
N MET A 1 3.08 27.77 0.07
CA MET A 1 3.91 27.65 -1.13
C MET A 1 4.70 26.32 -1.19
N GLN A 2 5.30 25.84 -0.11
CA GLN A 2 6.09 24.57 -0.11
C GLN A 2 5.27 23.30 -0.37
N ILE A 3 4.03 23.17 0.11
CA ILE A 3 3.20 21.97 -0.06
C ILE A 3 2.82 21.73 -1.53
N HIS A 4 2.50 22.79 -2.28
CA HIS A 4 2.13 22.67 -3.69
C HIS A 4 3.29 22.16 -4.55
N VAL A 5 4.49 22.64 -4.30
CA VAL A 5 5.72 22.18 -4.99
C VAL A 5 5.99 20.72 -4.67
N TYR A 6 5.88 20.32 -3.39
CA TYR A 6 6.07 18.94 -2.95
C TYR A 6 5.09 17.97 -3.63
N ILE A 7 3.80 18.33 -3.72
CA ILE A 7 2.78 17.52 -4.39
C ILE A 7 3.10 17.38 -5.87
N THR A 8 3.42 18.47 -6.55
CA THR A 8 3.75 18.47 -7.98
C THR A 8 4.95 17.59 -8.28
N ASP A 9 6.00 17.65 -7.47
CA ASP A 9 7.20 16.82 -7.64
C ASP A 9 6.92 15.33 -7.39
N ASN A 10 6.09 15.02 -6.41
CA ASN A 10 5.68 13.64 -6.15
C ASN A 10 4.79 13.07 -7.26
N ILE A 11 3.90 13.87 -7.85
CA ILE A 11 3.10 13.47 -9.02
C ILE A 11 4.01 13.18 -10.21
N LYS A 12 4.99 14.05 -10.49
CA LYS A 12 5.99 13.82 -11.56
C LYS A 12 6.79 12.54 -11.31
N LYS A 13 7.26 12.31 -10.08
CA LYS A 13 7.94 11.08 -9.68
C LYS A 13 7.05 9.86 -9.83
N LYS A 14 5.75 9.96 -9.51
CA LYS A 14 4.78 8.89 -9.69
C LYS A 14 4.54 8.57 -11.17
N ALA A 15 4.50 9.58 -12.03
CA ALA A 15 4.35 9.41 -13.47
C ALA A 15 5.56 8.68 -14.09
N SER A 16 6.78 9.00 -13.65
CA SER A 16 8.01 8.33 -14.12
C SER A 16 8.26 6.98 -13.46
N ASN A 17 7.77 6.77 -12.24
CA ASN A 17 7.91 5.53 -11.49
C ASN A 17 6.58 5.16 -10.84
N PRO A 18 5.79 4.25 -11.44
CA PRO A 18 4.48 3.82 -10.91
C PRO A 18 4.53 3.28 -9.48
N PHE A 19 5.69 2.81 -9.04
CA PHE A 19 5.90 2.30 -7.67
C PHE A 19 6.26 3.39 -6.65
N HIS A 20 6.43 4.65 -7.08
CA HIS A 20 6.68 5.74 -6.16
C HIS A 20 5.47 5.96 -5.27
N LYS A 21 5.64 5.80 -3.95
CA LYS A 21 4.58 6.05 -2.98
C LYS A 21 4.54 7.55 -2.65
N ILE A 22 3.40 8.18 -2.92
CA ILE A 22 3.18 9.57 -2.52
C ILE A 22 2.83 9.56 -1.04
N GLN A 23 3.72 10.06 -0.21
CA GLN A 23 3.50 10.20 1.24
C GLN A 23 3.87 11.61 1.66
N LEU A 24 2.96 12.28 2.32
CA LEU A 24 3.29 13.55 2.98
C LEU A 24 4.06 13.25 4.27
N PRO A 25 5.25 13.82 4.47
CA PRO A 25 5.99 13.64 5.72
C PRO A 25 5.12 14.04 6.92
N ASN A 26 5.07 13.17 7.93
CA ASN A 26 4.30 13.37 9.17
C ASN A 26 2.78 13.54 9.01
N ALA A 27 2.22 13.24 7.83
CA ALA A 27 0.77 13.26 7.63
C ALA A 27 0.17 11.96 8.18
N ASN A 28 -0.43 12.05 9.37
CA ASN A 28 -1.12 10.94 10.05
C ASN A 28 -2.64 11.13 10.10
N ARG A 29 -3.15 12.21 9.51
CA ARG A 29 -4.58 12.54 9.42
C ARG A 29 -4.88 13.51 8.28
N ILE A 30 -6.10 13.45 7.77
CA ILE A 30 -6.65 14.48 6.88
C ILE A 30 -7.33 15.54 7.76
N LEU A 31 -6.95 16.79 7.59
CA LEU A 31 -7.48 17.88 8.42
C LEU A 31 -8.87 18.32 7.93
N ILE A 32 -9.77 18.64 8.86
CA ILE A 32 -11.09 19.19 8.53
C ILE A 32 -11.01 20.46 7.66
N GLN A 33 -9.97 21.27 7.85
CA GLN A 33 -9.75 22.48 7.05
C GLN A 33 -9.52 22.15 5.57
N SER A 34 -8.81 21.04 5.27
CA SER A 34 -8.61 20.56 3.90
C SER A 34 -9.93 20.16 3.25
N ILE A 35 -10.81 19.53 4.01
CA ILE A 35 -12.16 19.13 3.53
C ILE A 35 -13.05 20.37 3.30
N ARG A 36 -12.97 21.36 4.19
CA ARG A 36 -13.70 22.63 4.01
C ARG A 36 -13.21 23.39 2.77
N LEU A 37 -11.90 23.40 2.53
CA LEU A 37 -11.31 24.02 1.34
C LEU A 37 -11.74 23.27 0.08
N LEU A 38 -11.66 21.94 0.09
CA LEU A 38 -12.14 21.09 -1.00
C LEU A 38 -13.60 21.39 -1.33
N ARG A 39 -14.48 21.43 -0.32
CA ARG A 39 -15.88 21.78 -0.51
C ARG A 39 -16.04 23.11 -1.21
N ARG A 40 -15.39 24.17 -0.72
CA ARG A 40 -15.42 25.50 -1.36
C ARG A 40 -15.00 25.43 -2.83
N THR A 41 -13.87 24.76 -3.12
CA THR A 41 -13.35 24.62 -4.48
C THR A 41 -14.31 23.88 -5.40
N LEU A 42 -14.99 22.85 -4.90
CA LEU A 42 -15.92 22.06 -5.69
C LEU A 42 -17.19 22.84 -6.07
N TYR A 43 -17.69 23.68 -5.16
CA TYR A 43 -18.90 24.50 -5.40
C TYR A 43 -18.62 25.78 -6.18
N LEU A 44 -17.34 26.18 -6.37
CA LEU A 44 -17.03 27.29 -7.26
C LEU A 44 -17.39 26.95 -8.69
N LYS A 45 -18.14 27.86 -9.35
CA LYS A 45 -18.43 27.74 -10.79
C LYS A 45 -17.11 27.81 -11.56
N THR A 46 -16.73 26.73 -12.20
CA THR A 46 -15.60 26.70 -13.13
C THR A 46 -16.14 27.11 -14.50
N GLN A 47 -15.42 28.00 -15.18
CA GLN A 47 -15.75 28.39 -16.58
C GLN A 47 -15.54 27.22 -17.56
N ASN A 48 -14.84 26.16 -17.14
CA ASN A 48 -14.59 24.98 -17.96
C ASN A 48 -15.76 23.99 -17.86
N VAL A 49 -16.29 23.61 -19.00
CA VAL A 49 -17.40 22.63 -19.18
C VAL A 49 -16.87 21.19 -18.96
N GLY A 50 -16.09 20.95 -17.95
CA GLY A 50 -15.47 19.64 -17.70
C GLY A 50 -15.98 18.95 -16.44
N ARG A 51 -15.77 17.63 -16.34
CA ARG A 51 -16.02 16.85 -15.13
C ARG A 51 -14.91 17.12 -14.10
N LYS A 52 -15.27 17.41 -12.87
CA LYS A 52 -14.32 17.54 -11.75
C LYS A 52 -14.02 16.13 -11.22
N ILE A 53 -12.74 15.81 -11.06
CA ILE A 53 -12.30 14.55 -10.45
C ILE A 53 -11.52 14.87 -9.20
N VAL A 54 -11.94 14.28 -8.08
CA VAL A 54 -11.27 14.40 -6.79
C VAL A 54 -10.66 13.04 -6.43
N LEU A 55 -9.37 13.02 -6.17
CA LEU A 55 -8.66 11.84 -5.71
C LEU A 55 -8.25 12.04 -4.24
N VAL A 56 -8.71 11.17 -3.36
CA VAL A 56 -8.34 11.18 -1.94
C VAL A 56 -7.54 9.91 -1.66
N PHE A 57 -6.23 10.06 -1.56
CA PHE A 57 -5.33 8.98 -1.17
C PHE A 57 -5.31 8.83 0.35
N ASP A 58 -5.00 7.60 0.81
CA ASP A 58 -5.02 7.23 2.23
C ASP A 58 -6.33 7.67 2.91
N ALA A 59 -7.47 7.41 2.25
CA ALA A 59 -8.78 7.91 2.66
C ALA A 59 -9.18 7.47 4.09
N HIS A 60 -8.60 6.39 4.62
CA HIS A 60 -8.77 5.97 6.02
C HIS A 60 -8.34 7.05 7.02
N LEU A 61 -7.42 7.95 6.63
CA LEU A 61 -6.97 9.06 7.47
C LEU A 61 -8.04 10.15 7.67
N LEU A 62 -9.17 10.10 6.94
CA LEU A 62 -10.33 10.94 7.21
C LEU A 62 -10.91 10.70 8.60
N ASN A 63 -10.87 9.44 9.06
CA ASN A 63 -11.41 9.03 10.35
C ASN A 63 -10.39 9.14 11.51
N SER A 64 -9.20 9.67 11.25
CA SER A 64 -8.18 9.84 12.28
C SER A 64 -8.56 10.95 13.27
N GLY A 65 -8.30 10.73 14.55
CA GLY A 65 -8.68 11.65 15.62
C GLY A 65 -10.16 11.51 16.00
N GLN A 66 -10.89 12.63 16.09
CA GLN A 66 -12.32 12.65 16.48
C GLN A 66 -13.29 12.44 15.31
N GLY A 67 -12.79 12.09 14.11
CA GLY A 67 -13.63 11.86 12.92
C GLY A 67 -14.25 13.11 12.30
N GLU A 68 -13.84 14.30 12.72
CA GLU A 68 -14.39 15.57 12.23
C GLU A 68 -14.25 15.75 10.72
N ALA A 69 -13.10 15.32 10.16
CA ALA A 69 -12.86 15.40 8.73
C ALA A 69 -13.78 14.43 7.96
N ALA A 70 -13.98 13.22 8.48
CA ALA A 70 -14.92 12.25 7.91
C ALA A 70 -16.35 12.79 7.91
N ASN A 71 -16.81 13.34 9.02
CA ASN A 71 -18.16 13.91 9.15
C ASN A 71 -18.35 15.12 8.22
N ALA A 72 -17.33 15.97 8.08
CA ALA A 72 -17.38 17.09 7.14
C ALA A 72 -17.40 16.60 5.68
N PHE A 73 -16.73 15.47 5.40
CA PHE A 73 -16.67 14.86 4.08
C PHE A 73 -17.99 14.19 3.67
N LEU A 74 -18.73 13.60 4.63
CA LEU A 74 -20.06 13.04 4.40
C LEU A 74 -21.02 14.05 3.74
N LYS A 75 -20.96 15.33 4.13
CA LYS A 75 -21.77 16.38 3.53
C LYS A 75 -21.50 16.58 2.03
N ILE A 76 -20.27 16.28 1.57
CA ILE A 76 -19.92 16.35 0.15
C ILE A 76 -20.44 15.10 -0.59
N LEU A 77 -20.44 13.93 0.10
CA LEU A 77 -20.93 12.67 -0.45
C LEU A 77 -22.46 12.60 -0.53
N GLU A 78 -23.16 13.28 0.38
CA GLU A 78 -24.63 13.36 0.41
C GLU A 78 -25.19 14.25 -0.68
N GLU A 79 -24.52 15.39 -0.91
CA GLU A 79 -24.88 16.34 -1.94
C GLU A 79 -23.67 16.65 -2.83
N PRO A 80 -23.25 15.73 -3.70
CA PRO A 80 -22.10 15.96 -4.54
C PRO A 80 -22.38 17.07 -5.55
N PRO A 81 -21.42 17.98 -5.75
CA PRO A 81 -21.58 19.02 -6.78
C PRO A 81 -21.74 18.40 -8.16
N SER A 82 -22.55 19.01 -9.00
CA SER A 82 -22.79 18.56 -10.39
C SER A 82 -21.47 18.33 -11.13
N ASN A 83 -21.43 17.32 -11.97
CA ASN A 83 -20.25 16.92 -12.76
C ASN A 83 -19.00 16.64 -11.93
N THR A 84 -19.17 16.12 -10.70
CA THR A 84 -18.06 15.74 -9.84
C THR A 84 -18.01 14.24 -9.62
N THR A 85 -16.81 13.66 -9.74
CA THR A 85 -16.55 12.27 -9.34
C THR A 85 -15.50 12.29 -8.24
N ILE A 86 -15.78 11.61 -7.14
CA ILE A 86 -14.86 11.51 -6.02
C ILE A 86 -14.35 10.05 -5.95
N ILE A 87 -13.05 9.89 -5.89
CA ILE A 87 -12.38 8.60 -5.84
C ILE A 87 -11.58 8.52 -4.54
N LEU A 88 -11.97 7.61 -3.67
CA LEU A 88 -11.27 7.32 -2.42
C LEU A 88 -10.37 6.12 -2.62
N VAL A 89 -9.11 6.26 -2.29
CA VAL A 89 -8.10 5.18 -2.36
C VAL A 89 -7.63 4.87 -0.95
N THR A 90 -7.72 3.60 -0.55
CA THR A 90 -7.26 3.16 0.77
C THR A 90 -6.83 1.70 0.75
N ASP A 91 -5.83 1.37 1.57
CA ASP A 91 -5.41 0.01 1.87
C ASP A 91 -6.15 -0.54 3.13
N TYR A 92 -6.88 0.32 3.85
CA TYR A 92 -7.54 0.00 5.14
C TYR A 92 -9.02 0.37 5.07
N MET A 93 -9.79 -0.47 4.39
CA MET A 93 -11.24 -0.26 4.24
C MET A 93 -11.97 -0.25 5.58
N GLU A 94 -11.52 -1.09 6.51
CA GLU A 94 -12.08 -1.26 7.85
C GLU A 94 -11.95 -0.01 8.72
N LEU A 95 -11.04 0.89 8.39
CA LEU A 95 -10.85 2.16 9.09
C LEU A 95 -11.73 3.30 8.53
N LEU A 96 -12.42 3.07 7.39
CA LEU A 96 -13.40 4.03 6.88
C LEU A 96 -14.72 3.91 7.62
N LEU A 97 -15.41 5.04 7.79
CA LEU A 97 -16.74 5.03 8.39
C LEU A 97 -17.74 4.26 7.52
N PRO A 98 -18.60 3.41 8.10
CA PRO A 98 -19.65 2.71 7.35
C PRO A 98 -20.55 3.66 6.56
N THR A 99 -20.77 4.88 7.08
CA THR A 99 -21.53 5.94 6.43
C THR A 99 -20.87 6.48 5.15
N ILE A 100 -19.54 6.45 5.06
CA ILE A 100 -18.81 6.76 3.83
C ILE A 100 -18.94 5.59 2.85
N LEU A 101 -18.72 4.36 3.34
CA LEU A 101 -18.78 3.15 2.54
C LEU A 101 -20.15 2.95 1.87
N SER A 102 -21.24 3.26 2.59
CA SER A 102 -22.60 3.13 2.05
C SER A 102 -22.94 4.11 0.92
N ARG A 103 -22.15 5.16 0.73
CA ARG A 103 -22.33 6.19 -0.31
C ARG A 103 -21.36 6.07 -1.46
N CYS A 104 -20.53 5.03 -1.46
CA CYS A 104 -19.51 4.81 -2.48
C CYS A 104 -19.67 3.43 -3.12
N GLN A 105 -19.39 3.35 -4.42
CA GLN A 105 -19.21 2.07 -5.08
C GLN A 105 -17.80 1.54 -4.79
N LYS A 106 -17.72 0.33 -4.22
CA LYS A 106 -16.46 -0.34 -3.96
C LYS A 106 -15.92 -0.98 -5.22
N ILE A 107 -14.67 -0.67 -5.57
CA ILE A 107 -13.89 -1.39 -6.57
C ILE A 107 -12.70 -2.03 -5.86
N ALA A 108 -12.70 -3.36 -5.82
CA ALA A 108 -11.60 -4.12 -5.25
C ALA A 108 -10.49 -4.31 -6.31
N PHE A 109 -9.25 -4.12 -5.90
CA PHE A 109 -8.07 -4.46 -6.69
C PHE A 109 -7.49 -5.76 -6.14
N PRO A 110 -7.85 -6.91 -6.74
CA PRO A 110 -7.34 -8.19 -6.29
C PRO A 110 -5.84 -8.29 -6.54
N LYS A 111 -5.21 -9.15 -5.77
CA LYS A 111 -3.81 -9.54 -6.01
C LYS A 111 -3.69 -10.15 -7.40
N LEU A 112 -2.54 -9.94 -8.04
CA LEU A 112 -2.28 -10.54 -9.35
C LEU A 112 -2.16 -12.05 -9.21
N ASN A 113 -2.65 -12.77 -10.24
CA ASN A 113 -2.40 -14.21 -10.32
C ASN A 113 -0.93 -14.51 -10.64
N ASN A 114 -0.54 -15.75 -10.51
CA ASN A 114 0.85 -16.18 -10.71
C ASN A 114 1.32 -15.97 -12.15
N GLU A 115 0.43 -16.14 -13.14
CA GLU A 115 0.75 -15.96 -14.57
C GLU A 115 1.20 -14.53 -14.87
N TYR A 116 0.47 -13.53 -14.39
CA TYR A 116 0.87 -12.12 -14.53
C TYR A 116 2.16 -11.79 -13.78
N LEU A 117 2.41 -12.43 -12.64
CA LEU A 117 3.66 -12.25 -11.92
C LEU A 117 4.84 -12.91 -12.65
N GLU A 118 4.65 -14.05 -13.31
CA GLU A 118 5.66 -14.70 -14.15
C GLU A 118 6.03 -13.81 -15.34
N GLU A 119 5.01 -13.27 -16.03
CA GLU A 119 5.21 -12.32 -17.11
C GLU A 119 5.97 -11.08 -16.62
N TRP A 120 5.55 -10.52 -15.48
CA TRP A 120 6.22 -9.39 -14.87
C TRP A 120 7.67 -9.69 -14.51
N CYS A 121 7.96 -10.88 -13.96
CA CYS A 121 9.32 -11.34 -13.68
C CYS A 121 10.16 -11.45 -14.95
N SER A 122 9.57 -11.93 -16.05
CA SER A 122 10.24 -12.04 -17.36
C SER A 122 10.61 -10.67 -17.91
N ILE A 123 9.67 -9.71 -17.87
CA ILE A 123 9.91 -8.31 -18.29
C ILE A 123 11.03 -7.67 -17.46
N ASN A 124 11.07 -7.95 -16.15
CA ASN A 124 12.09 -7.40 -15.23
C ASN A 124 13.38 -8.24 -15.21
N LYS A 125 13.56 -9.18 -16.14
CA LYS A 125 14.78 -10.00 -16.32
C LYS A 125 15.18 -10.77 -15.04
N VAL A 126 14.19 -11.23 -14.27
CA VAL A 126 14.44 -12.05 -13.09
C VAL A 126 14.99 -13.41 -13.52
N LYS A 127 16.07 -13.89 -12.89
CA LYS A 127 16.62 -15.23 -13.16
C LYS A 127 15.53 -16.29 -12.96
N LYS A 128 15.38 -17.23 -13.92
CA LYS A 128 14.35 -18.29 -13.87
C LYS A 128 14.35 -19.06 -12.55
N ALA A 129 15.52 -19.32 -11.98
CA ALA A 129 15.66 -20.00 -10.70
C ALA A 129 15.05 -19.20 -9.51
N HIS A 130 14.89 -17.89 -9.63
CA HIS A 130 14.33 -17.05 -8.56
C HIS A 130 12.83 -16.77 -8.73
N VAL A 131 12.27 -17.01 -9.92
CA VAL A 131 10.86 -16.73 -10.22
C VAL A 131 9.90 -17.39 -9.24
N PRO A 132 10.00 -18.72 -8.93
CA PRO A 132 9.10 -19.35 -7.97
C PRO A 132 9.17 -18.71 -6.57
N LEU A 133 10.37 -18.30 -6.16
CA LEU A 133 10.56 -17.64 -4.86
C LEU A 133 9.90 -16.25 -4.84
N VAL A 134 10.10 -15.47 -5.90
CA VAL A 134 9.50 -14.13 -6.01
C VAL A 134 7.98 -14.23 -6.01
N ILE A 135 7.40 -15.17 -6.76
CA ILE A 135 5.96 -15.41 -6.81
C ILE A 135 5.43 -15.82 -5.44
N GLY A 136 6.04 -16.83 -4.81
CA GLY A 136 5.60 -17.34 -3.53
C GLY A 136 5.67 -16.31 -2.39
N LEU A 137 6.69 -15.46 -2.39
CA LEU A 137 6.87 -14.44 -1.34
C LEU A 137 6.11 -13.14 -1.61
N SER A 138 5.85 -12.80 -2.86
CA SER A 138 5.10 -11.59 -3.21
C SER A 138 3.59 -11.74 -3.04
N GLU A 139 3.07 -12.97 -3.07
CA GLU A 139 1.64 -13.27 -2.86
C GLU A 139 0.72 -12.41 -3.75
N GLY A 140 1.09 -12.19 -5.01
CA GLY A 140 0.29 -11.38 -5.95
C GLY A 140 0.55 -9.87 -5.90
N ASP A 141 1.47 -9.41 -5.05
CA ASP A 141 1.81 -8.00 -4.89
C ASP A 141 3.08 -7.65 -5.67
N VAL A 142 2.93 -6.89 -6.76
CA VAL A 142 4.05 -6.43 -7.61
C VAL A 142 5.03 -5.54 -6.85
N HIS A 143 4.55 -4.77 -5.86
CA HIS A 143 5.43 -3.93 -5.06
C HIS A 143 6.36 -4.78 -4.19
N LYS A 144 5.82 -5.83 -3.56
CA LYS A 144 6.62 -6.84 -2.84
C LYS A 144 7.58 -7.55 -3.78
N ALA A 145 7.11 -7.96 -4.97
CA ALA A 145 7.96 -8.60 -5.98
C ALA A 145 9.15 -7.69 -6.35
N LYS A 146 8.90 -6.41 -6.60
CA LYS A 146 9.94 -5.43 -6.89
C LYS A 146 10.94 -5.25 -5.74
N LEU A 147 10.46 -5.18 -4.49
CA LEU A 147 11.33 -5.13 -3.32
C LEU A 147 12.19 -6.38 -3.20
N LEU A 148 11.63 -7.55 -3.48
CA LEU A 148 12.38 -8.81 -3.47
C LEU A 148 13.51 -8.81 -4.48
N ILE A 149 13.26 -8.44 -5.73
CA ILE A 149 14.30 -8.44 -6.77
C ILE A 149 15.35 -7.35 -6.58
N SER A 150 15.03 -6.27 -5.85
CA SER A 150 16.01 -5.23 -5.49
C SER A 150 16.98 -5.68 -4.39
N GLN A 151 16.68 -6.78 -3.70
CA GLN A 151 17.53 -7.39 -2.68
C GLN A 151 18.46 -8.45 -3.32
N PRO A 152 19.62 -8.73 -2.73
CA PRO A 152 20.46 -9.84 -3.16
C PRO A 152 19.77 -11.18 -2.82
N LEU A 153 18.88 -11.63 -3.72
CA LEU A 153 18.07 -12.85 -3.54
C LEU A 153 18.90 -14.08 -3.20
N GLU A 154 20.11 -14.20 -3.78
CA GLU A 154 21.02 -15.29 -3.46
C GLU A 154 21.46 -15.30 -1.99
N LYS A 155 21.70 -14.11 -1.42
CA LYS A 155 22.02 -13.99 0.01
C LYS A 155 20.83 -14.38 0.89
N THR A 156 19.64 -13.96 0.51
CA THR A 156 18.39 -14.30 1.19
C THR A 156 18.13 -15.80 1.11
N MET A 157 18.30 -16.42 -0.05
CA MET A 157 18.17 -17.87 -0.25
C MET A 157 19.16 -18.66 0.62
N ARG A 158 20.43 -18.25 0.66
CA ARG A 158 21.44 -18.91 1.53
C ARG A 158 21.06 -18.78 3.01
N SER A 159 20.52 -17.64 3.42
CA SER A 159 20.06 -17.45 4.80
C SER A 159 18.88 -18.33 5.15
N ILE A 160 17.91 -18.48 4.23
CA ILE A 160 16.76 -19.40 4.40
C ILE A 160 17.23 -20.84 4.43
N SER A 161 18.08 -21.26 3.49
CA SER A 161 18.63 -22.62 3.45
C SER A 161 19.41 -22.96 4.71
N SER A 162 20.21 -22.03 5.23
CA SER A 162 20.93 -22.25 6.50
C SER A 162 20.00 -22.34 7.70
N LEU A 163 18.87 -21.60 7.70
CA LEU A 163 17.84 -21.72 8.73
C LEU A 163 17.15 -23.11 8.70
N ILE A 164 16.73 -23.53 7.51
CA ILE A 164 16.09 -24.84 7.33
C ILE A 164 17.04 -25.95 7.80
N LYS A 165 18.31 -25.86 7.40
CA LYS A 165 19.33 -26.83 7.82
C LYS A 165 19.51 -26.88 9.34
N VAL A 166 19.54 -25.73 10.01
CA VAL A 166 19.65 -25.67 11.47
C VAL A 166 18.42 -26.22 12.17
N ILE A 167 17.21 -26.04 11.58
CA ILE A 167 15.96 -26.60 12.12
C ILE A 167 15.95 -28.13 11.95
N SER A 168 16.27 -28.63 10.75
CA SER A 168 16.28 -30.06 10.48
C SER A 168 17.34 -30.85 11.30
N GLU A 169 18.52 -30.28 11.52
CA GLU A 169 19.54 -30.86 12.38
C GLU A 169 19.12 -30.93 13.85
N LYS A 170 18.17 -30.09 14.28
CA LYS A 170 17.66 -30.05 15.65
C LYS A 170 16.62 -31.08 15.97
N GLU A 171 15.84 -31.52 14.95
CA GLU A 171 14.91 -32.64 15.10
C GLU A 171 15.65 -33.99 15.24
N LEU A 172 16.90 -34.07 14.73
CA LEU A 172 17.73 -35.25 14.77
C LEU A 172 18.66 -35.36 16.00
N SER A 173 18.90 -34.24 16.72
CA SER A 173 19.80 -34.23 17.89
C SER A 173 19.12 -33.56 19.09
N GLY A 174 18.45 -34.38 19.90
CA GLY A 174 17.82 -33.96 21.18
C GLY A 174 18.78 -33.57 22.27
N ASN A 175 19.79 -32.70 22.06
CA ASN A 175 20.69 -32.31 23.13
C ASN A 175 21.20 -30.88 23.15
N LYS A 176 21.36 -30.41 24.37
CA LYS A 176 21.80 -29.16 24.97
C LYS A 176 22.92 -28.39 24.24
N GLY A 177 22.57 -27.47 23.40
CA GLY A 177 23.50 -26.49 22.80
C GLY A 177 22.74 -25.27 22.28
N THR A 178 21.63 -24.95 22.93
CA THR A 178 20.48 -24.24 22.35
C THR A 178 20.59 -22.72 22.28
N SER A 179 21.45 -22.05 23.08
CA SER A 179 21.35 -20.58 23.26
C SER A 179 21.86 -19.77 22.06
N ILE A 180 23.04 -20.09 21.54
CA ILE A 180 23.67 -19.30 20.45
C ILE A 180 22.97 -19.56 19.10
N LYS A 181 22.57 -20.82 18.83
CA LYS A 181 21.85 -21.17 17.59
C LYS A 181 20.46 -20.58 17.56
N VAL A 182 19.74 -20.56 18.69
CA VAL A 182 18.40 -19.93 18.82
C VAL A 182 18.47 -18.44 18.64
N GLN A 183 19.47 -17.75 19.18
CA GLN A 183 19.66 -16.31 18.97
C GLN A 183 19.94 -16.00 17.49
N LYS A 184 20.69 -16.83 16.78
CA LYS A 184 20.96 -16.67 15.35
C LYS A 184 19.69 -16.88 14.50
N ILE A 185 18.86 -17.87 14.87
CA ILE A 185 17.54 -18.12 14.27
C ILE A 185 16.60 -16.95 14.53
N LEU A 186 16.52 -16.46 15.77
CA LEU A 186 15.70 -15.33 16.16
C LEU A 186 16.13 -14.02 15.45
N LYS A 187 17.43 -13.79 15.29
CA LYS A 187 17.95 -12.62 14.53
C LYS A 187 17.59 -12.70 13.05
N LEU A 188 17.67 -13.88 12.44
CA LEU A 188 17.28 -14.11 11.05
C LEU A 188 15.76 -14.04 10.88
N ALA A 189 14.99 -14.61 11.80
CA ALA A 189 13.53 -14.53 11.83
C ALA A 189 13.02 -13.09 12.04
N LYS A 190 13.66 -12.31 12.94
CA LYS A 190 13.33 -10.87 13.10
C LYS A 190 13.56 -10.07 11.82
N ASN A 191 14.62 -10.33 11.08
CA ASN A 191 14.85 -9.69 9.79
C ASN A 191 13.80 -10.10 8.75
N PHE A 192 13.34 -11.35 8.79
CA PHE A 192 12.29 -11.88 7.90
C PHE A 192 10.90 -11.35 8.29
N ILE A 193 10.59 -11.28 9.58
CA ILE A 193 9.34 -10.74 10.12
C ILE A 193 9.27 -9.22 9.89
N SER A 194 10.36 -8.49 10.08
CA SER A 194 10.44 -7.06 9.75
C SER A 194 10.17 -6.78 8.27
N PHE A 195 10.52 -7.72 7.38
CA PHE A 195 10.17 -7.67 5.97
C PHE A 195 8.68 -7.95 5.75
N LYS A 196 8.09 -8.91 6.47
CA LYS A 196 6.68 -9.32 6.31
C LYS A 196 5.69 -8.30 6.90
N VAL A 197 6.03 -7.65 8.01
CA VAL A 197 5.13 -6.69 8.70
C VAL A 197 4.91 -5.40 7.89
N LYS A 198 5.83 -5.04 6.98
CA LYS A 198 5.69 -3.82 6.16
C LYS A 198 4.79 -3.95 4.92
N THR A 199 4.19 -5.09 4.66
CA THR A 199 3.64 -5.39 3.33
C THR A 199 2.25 -6.02 3.26
N ASN A 200 1.43 -6.00 4.32
CA ASN A 200 0.07 -6.52 4.25
C ASN A 200 -0.91 -5.39 3.89
N PHE A 201 -1.18 -5.18 2.59
CA PHE A 201 -2.17 -4.21 2.14
C PHE A 201 -3.01 -4.77 0.99
N ASP A 202 -4.30 -4.82 1.21
CA ASP A 202 -5.28 -5.01 0.16
C ASP A 202 -5.81 -3.62 -0.23
N SER A 203 -5.36 -3.09 -1.36
CA SER A 203 -5.80 -1.77 -1.83
C SER A 203 -7.23 -1.83 -2.33
N CYS A 204 -8.08 -0.94 -1.83
CA CYS A 204 -9.44 -0.76 -2.31
C CYS A 204 -9.62 0.66 -2.83
N ILE A 205 -10.40 0.79 -3.93
CA ILE A 205 -10.82 2.08 -4.46
C ILE A 205 -12.33 2.19 -4.30
N PHE A 206 -12.79 3.33 -3.83
CA PHE A 206 -14.20 3.66 -3.70
C PHE A 206 -14.52 4.85 -4.59
N ILE A 207 -15.55 4.73 -5.39
CA ILE A 207 -15.99 5.78 -6.33
C ILE A 207 -17.40 6.21 -5.96
N THR A 208 -17.61 7.52 -5.87
CA THR A 208 -18.96 8.10 -5.91
C THR A 208 -19.31 8.46 -7.35
N ILE A 209 -20.48 8.08 -7.78
CA ILE A 209 -21.01 8.39 -9.11
C ILE A 209 -21.93 9.58 -9.03
#